data_8a846ce69f919205b20edb33156518ed
#
_entry.id   8a846ce69f919205b20edb33156518ed
#
_cell.length_a   1.000
_cell.length_b   1.000
_cell.length_c   1.000
_cell.angle_alpha   90.00
_cell.angle_beta   90.00
_cell.angle_gamma   90.00
#
_symmetry.space_group_name_H-M   'P 1'
#
loop_
_entity.id
_entity.type
_entity.pdbx_description
1 polymer ?
#
loop_
_entity_poly.entity_id
_entity_poly.type
_entity_poly.pdbx_seq_one_letter_code
_entity_poly.pdbx_strand_id
1 'polypeptide(L)'
;MNRTDQLVRPNVRALVPYSSARDEYEAKDGIFLDANESPFGPLNRYPDPHQRELRAAISTLKGLPEETIFLGNGSDEVIDLCYRIFCNPGTDRALIFPPTYGMYQVSAALNDVEVIKVPLDENFDIDIPAVTPFLEDERLKLIFICSPNNPTGNSMDPGRIEFIIRNFRGVVVLDEAYADFSGRHSFIEKIGLYDNLIVMQTFSKAMGMAAARVGMAFASPDILKYFFRIKPPYNISTLNQEAALQRLRDFRPITVQTDTLIAERRRLAEKLVAIPVVEKVWPSDANFLLVKVRDADTVYDKLTGRNIIVRNRSREIAGCLRITAGTRGENDRLLDELGKINI
;
A
#
# COMPACT_ATOMS: atom_id res chain seq x y z
N MET A 1 -8.18 1.56 -30.04
CA MET A 1 -7.67 2.13 -28.77
C MET A 1 -8.53 1.54 -27.69
N ASN A 2 -7.96 0.77 -26.76
CA ASN A 2 -8.74 0.17 -25.68
C ASN A 2 -9.09 1.23 -24.62
N ARG A 3 -9.99 0.89 -23.66
CA ARG A 3 -10.44 1.82 -22.61
C ARG A 3 -9.27 2.37 -21.78
N THR A 4 -8.32 1.52 -21.42
CA THR A 4 -7.13 1.92 -20.62
C THR A 4 -6.29 2.96 -21.34
N ASP A 5 -6.06 2.81 -22.67
CA ASP A 5 -5.28 3.79 -23.44
C ASP A 5 -5.89 5.20 -23.44
N GLN A 6 -7.23 5.30 -23.26
CA GLN A 6 -7.92 6.60 -23.18
C GLN A 6 -7.72 7.28 -21.81
N LEU A 7 -7.47 6.52 -20.76
CA LEU A 7 -7.23 7.03 -19.41
C LEU A 7 -5.81 7.54 -19.21
N VAL A 8 -4.86 7.06 -20.04
CA VAL A 8 -3.44 7.39 -19.91
C VAL A 8 -3.14 8.76 -20.51
N ARG A 9 -2.34 9.55 -19.82
CA ARG A 9 -1.84 10.85 -20.31
C ARG A 9 -1.26 10.72 -21.71
N PRO A 10 -1.55 11.68 -22.62
CA PRO A 10 -1.09 11.59 -24.02
C PRO A 10 0.44 11.48 -24.17
N ASN A 11 1.20 12.22 -23.35
CA ASN A 11 2.67 12.18 -23.38
C ASN A 11 3.21 10.83 -22.88
N VAL A 12 2.59 10.21 -21.88
CA VAL A 12 2.98 8.87 -21.40
C VAL A 12 2.65 7.80 -22.43
N ARG A 13 1.50 7.93 -23.09
CA ARG A 13 1.10 7.03 -24.16
C ARG A 13 2.05 7.10 -25.35
N ALA A 14 2.53 8.29 -25.69
CA ALA A 14 3.46 8.52 -26.80
C ALA A 14 4.93 8.26 -26.45
N LEU A 15 5.26 8.09 -25.16
CA LEU A 15 6.63 7.91 -24.72
C LEU A 15 7.23 6.61 -25.29
N VAL A 16 8.41 6.73 -25.90
CA VAL A 16 9.26 5.58 -26.19
C VAL A 16 10.04 5.26 -24.91
N PRO A 17 9.87 4.08 -24.29
CA PRO A 17 10.58 3.74 -23.06
C PRO A 17 12.08 3.68 -23.30
N TYR A 18 12.85 3.92 -22.26
CA TYR A 18 14.28 3.60 -22.28
C TYR A 18 14.41 2.08 -22.40
N SER A 19 15.21 1.62 -23.38
CA SER A 19 15.60 0.21 -23.51
C SER A 19 17.07 0.08 -23.20
N SER A 20 17.41 -0.86 -22.35
CA SER A 20 18.81 -1.29 -22.13
C SER A 20 19.13 -2.49 -23.02
N ALA A 21 20.40 -2.71 -23.34
CA ALA A 21 20.80 -3.91 -24.06
C ALA A 21 20.38 -5.21 -23.35
N ARG A 22 20.21 -5.14 -22.02
CA ARG A 22 19.73 -6.27 -21.19
C ARG A 22 18.22 -6.52 -21.30
N ASP A 23 17.43 -5.56 -21.76
CA ASP A 23 16.02 -5.78 -22.08
C ASP A 23 15.87 -6.68 -23.30
N GLU A 24 16.83 -6.62 -24.22
CA GLU A 24 16.89 -7.39 -25.46
C GLU A 24 17.60 -8.74 -25.33
N TYR A 25 18.32 -8.95 -24.22
CA TYR A 25 19.13 -10.14 -23.99
C TYR A 25 18.50 -11.05 -22.93
N GLU A 26 18.05 -12.22 -23.38
CA GLU A 26 17.31 -13.18 -22.52
C GLU A 26 18.23 -14.18 -21.80
N ALA A 27 19.45 -14.38 -22.26
CA ALA A 27 20.37 -15.37 -21.65
C ALA A 27 20.97 -14.85 -20.34
N LYS A 28 21.20 -15.76 -19.40
CA LYS A 28 21.79 -15.43 -18.08
C LYS A 28 23.31 -15.26 -18.12
N ASP A 29 23.97 -15.87 -19.10
CA ASP A 29 25.44 -15.92 -19.21
C ASP A 29 25.91 -15.07 -20.38
N GLY A 30 26.80 -14.12 -20.12
CA GLY A 30 27.36 -13.24 -21.15
C GLY A 30 28.50 -12.38 -20.63
N ILE A 31 29.25 -11.80 -21.57
CA ILE A 31 30.24 -10.75 -21.26
C ILE A 31 29.49 -9.42 -21.40
N PHE A 32 29.15 -8.80 -20.25
CA PHE A 32 28.38 -7.56 -20.22
C PHE A 32 29.32 -6.35 -20.28
N LEU A 33 29.27 -5.63 -21.40
CA LEU A 33 30.06 -4.42 -21.69
C LEU A 33 29.14 -3.26 -22.14
N ASP A 34 27.87 -3.32 -21.78
CA ASP A 34 26.78 -2.50 -22.30
C ASP A 34 26.44 -1.28 -21.42
N ALA A 35 26.70 -1.35 -20.13
CA ALA A 35 26.17 -0.40 -19.16
C ALA A 35 27.24 0.39 -18.39
N ASN A 36 28.47 0.43 -18.90
CA ASN A 36 29.61 1.17 -18.31
C ASN A 36 29.90 0.79 -16.84
N GLU A 37 29.55 -0.43 -16.45
CA GLU A 37 29.76 -0.94 -15.09
C GLU A 37 31.24 -1.25 -14.85
N SER A 38 31.71 -1.05 -13.62
CA SER A 38 33.01 -1.55 -13.20
C SER A 38 33.03 -3.08 -13.26
N PRO A 39 34.05 -3.73 -13.79
CA PRO A 39 34.18 -5.19 -13.72
C PRO A 39 34.53 -5.69 -12.30
N PHE A 40 34.79 -4.79 -11.34
CA PHE A 40 35.25 -5.11 -10.00
C PHE A 40 34.22 -4.73 -8.93
N GLY A 41 34.12 -5.57 -7.91
CA GLY A 41 33.29 -5.33 -6.74
C GLY A 41 32.12 -6.31 -6.63
N PRO A 42 31.53 -6.45 -5.41
CA PRO A 42 30.50 -7.46 -5.14
C PRO A 42 29.10 -7.06 -5.65
N LEU A 43 28.87 -5.76 -5.95
CA LEU A 43 27.59 -5.22 -6.45
C LEU A 43 27.84 -4.36 -7.70
N ASN A 44 28.71 -4.85 -8.56
CA ASN A 44 29.18 -4.12 -9.71
C ASN A 44 28.25 -4.20 -10.93
N ARG A 45 27.17 -4.96 -10.87
CA ARG A 45 26.20 -5.12 -11.96
C ARG A 45 24.83 -4.55 -11.58
N TYR A 46 24.19 -3.88 -12.53
CA TYR A 46 22.79 -3.48 -12.38
C TYR A 46 21.89 -4.70 -12.17
N PRO A 47 20.82 -4.54 -11.39
CA PRO A 47 19.84 -5.61 -11.19
C PRO A 47 19.07 -5.94 -12.48
N ASP A 48 18.33 -7.04 -12.47
CA ASP A 48 17.32 -7.33 -13.50
C ASP A 48 16.26 -6.21 -13.50
N PRO A 49 16.11 -5.44 -14.61
CA PRO A 49 15.14 -4.35 -14.70
C PRO A 49 13.69 -4.83 -14.64
N HIS A 50 13.43 -6.11 -14.92
CA HIS A 50 12.10 -6.72 -14.92
C HIS A 50 11.80 -7.54 -13.67
N GLN A 51 12.77 -7.72 -12.75
CA GLN A 51 12.65 -8.53 -11.53
C GLN A 51 12.05 -9.91 -11.80
N ARG A 52 12.46 -10.59 -12.88
CA ARG A 52 11.85 -11.82 -13.41
C ARG A 52 11.70 -12.90 -12.34
N GLU A 53 12.78 -13.20 -11.60
CA GLU A 53 12.76 -14.25 -10.57
C GLU A 53 11.78 -13.91 -9.43
N LEU A 54 11.78 -12.66 -8.98
CA LEU A 54 10.89 -12.22 -7.90
C LEU A 54 9.43 -12.19 -8.37
N ARG A 55 9.16 -11.75 -9.60
CA ARG A 55 7.82 -11.78 -10.18
C ARG A 55 7.30 -13.21 -10.33
N ALA A 56 8.12 -14.13 -10.82
CA ALA A 56 7.78 -15.57 -10.93
C ALA A 56 7.46 -16.20 -9.55
N ALA A 57 8.24 -15.87 -8.51
CA ALA A 57 7.98 -16.32 -7.16
C ALA A 57 6.64 -15.79 -6.60
N ILE A 58 6.34 -14.50 -6.85
CA ILE A 58 5.07 -13.88 -6.43
C ILE A 58 3.91 -14.44 -7.25
N SER A 59 4.08 -14.65 -8.55
CA SER A 59 3.10 -15.30 -9.43
C SER A 59 2.69 -16.67 -8.89
N THR A 60 3.65 -17.49 -8.54
CA THR A 60 3.41 -18.80 -7.91
C THR A 60 2.68 -18.68 -6.58
N LEU A 61 3.13 -17.75 -5.71
CA LEU A 61 2.52 -17.55 -4.38
C LEU A 61 1.06 -17.08 -4.47
N LYS A 62 0.77 -16.15 -5.38
CA LYS A 62 -0.55 -15.52 -5.51
C LYS A 62 -1.48 -16.23 -6.52
N GLY A 63 -0.96 -17.19 -7.28
CA GLY A 63 -1.73 -17.90 -8.31
C GLY A 63 -2.16 -17.00 -9.47
N LEU A 64 -1.34 -16.01 -9.83
CA LEU A 64 -1.63 -15.01 -10.87
C LEU A 64 -0.57 -15.05 -11.98
N PRO A 65 -0.93 -14.73 -13.25
CA PRO A 65 0.04 -14.60 -14.32
C PRO A 65 1.08 -13.49 -14.05
N GLU A 66 2.34 -13.70 -14.42
CA GLU A 66 3.42 -12.73 -14.18
C GLU A 66 3.16 -11.37 -14.85
N GLU A 67 2.52 -11.34 -16.00
CA GLU A 67 2.16 -10.11 -16.74
C GLU A 67 1.16 -9.23 -16.00
N THR A 68 0.51 -9.77 -14.96
CA THR A 68 -0.42 -9.02 -14.10
C THR A 68 0.26 -8.46 -12.84
N ILE A 69 1.58 -8.57 -12.72
CA ILE A 69 2.37 -8.20 -11.54
C ILE A 69 3.40 -7.14 -11.89
N PHE A 70 3.36 -6.02 -11.18
CA PHE A 70 4.40 -4.98 -11.20
C PHE A 70 5.04 -4.86 -9.82
N LEU A 71 6.35 -4.63 -9.77
CA LEU A 71 7.10 -4.44 -8.53
C LEU A 71 7.68 -3.02 -8.47
N GLY A 72 7.40 -2.34 -7.35
CA GLY A 72 7.87 -0.98 -7.08
C GLY A 72 8.80 -0.91 -5.85
N ASN A 73 9.55 0.17 -5.75
CA ASN A 73 10.36 0.50 -4.58
C ASN A 73 9.48 0.94 -3.41
N GLY A 74 8.78 -0.01 -2.81
CA GLY A 74 7.63 0.16 -1.92
C GLY A 74 6.36 0.48 -2.70
N SER A 75 5.20 0.37 -2.03
CA SER A 75 3.90 0.78 -2.60
C SER A 75 3.82 2.29 -2.88
N ASP A 76 4.67 3.09 -2.25
CA ASP A 76 4.74 4.54 -2.50
C ASP A 76 5.15 4.85 -3.94
N GLU A 77 6.05 4.06 -4.55
CA GLU A 77 6.37 4.19 -5.99
C GLU A 77 5.16 3.88 -6.86
N VAL A 78 4.37 2.86 -6.50
CA VAL A 78 3.14 2.53 -7.24
C VAL A 78 2.16 3.71 -7.20
N ILE A 79 1.97 4.34 -6.03
CA ILE A 79 1.11 5.51 -5.87
C ILE A 79 1.58 6.66 -6.77
N ASP A 80 2.87 6.98 -6.75
CA ASP A 80 3.45 8.07 -7.56
C ASP A 80 3.30 7.79 -9.07
N LEU A 81 3.58 6.55 -9.49
CA LEU A 81 3.41 6.13 -10.89
C LEU A 81 1.94 6.22 -11.34
N CYS A 82 0.96 5.91 -10.48
CA CYS A 82 -0.46 6.10 -10.81
C CYS A 82 -0.75 7.56 -11.19
N TYR A 83 -0.29 8.52 -10.40
CA TYR A 83 -0.47 9.93 -10.71
C TYR A 83 0.21 10.31 -12.03
N ARG A 84 1.45 9.89 -12.23
CA ARG A 84 2.23 10.19 -13.45
C ARG A 84 1.61 9.59 -14.71
N ILE A 85 0.98 8.43 -14.61
CA ILE A 85 0.36 7.74 -15.75
C ILE A 85 -0.99 8.35 -16.11
N PHE A 86 -1.84 8.64 -15.12
CA PHE A 86 -3.25 8.89 -15.36
C PHE A 86 -3.67 10.35 -15.20
N CYS A 87 -2.93 11.19 -14.46
CA CYS A 87 -3.34 12.55 -14.15
C CYS A 87 -2.48 13.60 -14.85
N ASN A 88 -3.07 14.48 -15.65
CA ASN A 88 -2.40 15.66 -16.17
C ASN A 88 -2.24 16.72 -15.04
N PRO A 89 -1.01 17.18 -14.76
CA PRO A 89 -0.75 18.20 -13.74
C PRO A 89 -1.60 19.47 -13.94
N GLY A 90 -2.05 20.07 -12.86
CA GLY A 90 -2.84 21.30 -12.86
C GLY A 90 -4.25 21.19 -13.46
N THR A 91 -4.65 20.00 -13.96
CA THR A 91 -5.93 19.82 -14.67
C THR A 91 -6.77 18.71 -14.08
N ASP A 92 -6.19 17.51 -13.93
CA ASP A 92 -6.92 16.32 -13.49
C ASP A 92 -6.98 16.24 -11.96
N ARG A 93 -7.84 15.34 -11.46
CA ARG A 93 -8.15 15.17 -10.06
C ARG A 93 -7.99 13.72 -9.61
N ALA A 94 -7.74 13.56 -8.32
CA ALA A 94 -7.85 12.29 -7.64
C ALA A 94 -8.83 12.40 -6.46
N LEU A 95 -9.43 11.28 -6.03
CA LEU A 95 -10.34 11.23 -4.90
C LEU A 95 -9.81 10.29 -3.83
N ILE A 96 -9.91 10.71 -2.58
CA ILE A 96 -9.56 9.93 -1.39
C ILE A 96 -10.68 9.99 -0.36
N PHE A 97 -10.69 9.03 0.58
CA PHE A 97 -11.69 8.91 1.64
C PHE A 97 -11.03 9.15 3.03
N PRO A 98 -10.84 10.42 3.45
CA PRO A 98 -10.28 10.68 4.79
C PRO A 98 -11.23 10.27 5.92
N PRO A 99 -10.67 9.85 7.09
CA PRO A 99 -9.24 9.72 7.37
C PRO A 99 -8.65 8.48 6.71
N THR A 100 -7.55 8.65 5.95
CA THR A 100 -6.88 7.56 5.22
C THR A 100 -5.37 7.78 5.13
N TYR A 101 -4.66 6.95 4.35
CA TYR A 101 -3.19 7.03 4.22
C TYR A 101 -2.76 8.33 3.56
N GLY A 102 -1.94 9.10 4.29
CA GLY A 102 -1.57 10.46 3.89
C GLY A 102 -0.74 10.57 2.60
N MET A 103 -0.06 9.49 2.18
CA MET A 103 0.79 9.52 0.97
C MET A 103 -0.01 9.71 -0.31
N TYR A 104 -1.29 9.37 -0.35
CA TYR A 104 -2.12 9.68 -1.51
C TYR A 104 -2.16 11.18 -1.77
N GLN A 105 -2.39 11.98 -0.73
CA GLN A 105 -2.41 13.44 -0.84
C GLN A 105 -1.00 14.03 -1.09
N VAL A 106 0.04 13.46 -0.45
CA VAL A 106 1.42 13.93 -0.66
C VAL A 106 1.85 13.68 -2.10
N SER A 107 1.62 12.48 -2.64
CA SER A 107 1.96 12.17 -4.04
C SER A 107 1.15 12.99 -5.03
N ALA A 108 -0.14 13.28 -4.74
CA ALA A 108 -0.94 14.19 -5.54
C ALA A 108 -0.31 15.60 -5.62
N ALA A 109 0.08 16.14 -4.45
CA ALA A 109 0.71 17.46 -4.39
C ALA A 109 2.04 17.51 -5.15
N LEU A 110 2.86 16.44 -5.07
CA LEU A 110 4.12 16.34 -5.83
C LEU A 110 3.88 16.31 -7.35
N ASN A 111 2.73 15.78 -7.79
CA ASN A 111 2.35 15.68 -9.20
C ASN A 111 1.41 16.83 -9.67
N ASP A 112 1.20 17.86 -8.84
CA ASP A 112 0.29 18.97 -9.12
C ASP A 112 -1.14 18.50 -9.50
N VAL A 113 -1.69 17.57 -8.71
CA VAL A 113 -3.04 17.01 -8.89
C VAL A 113 -3.95 17.41 -7.73
N GLU A 114 -5.09 18.00 -8.06
CA GLU A 114 -6.13 18.37 -7.08
C GLU A 114 -6.73 17.11 -6.43
N VAL A 115 -6.88 17.13 -5.09
CA VAL A 115 -7.46 16.01 -4.34
C VAL A 115 -8.87 16.34 -3.86
N ILE A 116 -9.86 15.61 -4.34
CA ILE A 116 -11.21 15.60 -3.82
C ILE A 116 -11.24 14.73 -2.57
N LYS A 117 -11.81 15.25 -1.50
CA LYS A 117 -11.93 14.55 -0.22
C LYS A 117 -13.40 14.25 0.06
N VAL A 118 -13.76 12.98 0.04
CA VAL A 118 -15.08 12.48 0.48
C VAL A 118 -14.86 11.77 1.81
N PRO A 119 -15.24 12.35 2.96
CA PRO A 119 -15.06 11.70 4.26
C PRO A 119 -15.73 10.34 4.32
N LEU A 120 -15.12 9.41 5.06
CA LEU A 120 -15.75 8.16 5.44
C LEU A 120 -16.97 8.44 6.33
N ASP A 121 -17.93 7.51 6.35
CA ASP A 121 -19.10 7.59 7.24
C ASP A 121 -18.71 7.41 8.73
N GLU A 122 -19.68 7.44 9.63
CA GLU A 122 -19.50 7.29 11.08
C GLU A 122 -18.88 5.94 11.50
N ASN A 123 -18.98 4.93 10.63
CA ASN A 123 -18.41 3.60 10.82
C ASN A 123 -17.04 3.44 10.12
N PHE A 124 -16.50 4.53 9.58
CA PHE A 124 -15.29 4.56 8.77
C PHE A 124 -15.39 3.72 7.48
N ASP A 125 -16.58 3.66 6.88
CA ASP A 125 -16.78 3.03 5.57
C ASP A 125 -17.09 4.09 4.49
N ILE A 126 -17.09 3.67 3.23
CA ILE A 126 -17.30 4.56 2.08
C ILE A 126 -18.77 5.02 2.05
N ASP A 127 -19.02 6.31 2.08
CA ASP A 127 -20.34 6.90 1.88
C ASP A 127 -20.68 6.93 0.38
N ILE A 128 -21.47 5.97 -0.09
CA ILE A 128 -21.86 5.84 -1.51
C ILE A 128 -22.66 7.05 -1.99
N PRO A 129 -23.69 7.54 -1.28
CA PRO A 129 -24.39 8.79 -1.64
C PRO A 129 -23.43 9.97 -1.80
N ALA A 130 -22.44 10.14 -0.91
CA ALA A 130 -21.51 11.25 -0.94
C ALA A 130 -20.49 11.17 -2.10
N VAL A 131 -20.07 9.96 -2.50
CA VAL A 131 -19.10 9.80 -3.59
C VAL A 131 -19.73 9.81 -4.98
N THR A 132 -20.98 9.36 -5.10
CA THR A 132 -21.68 9.18 -6.40
C THR A 132 -21.63 10.42 -7.31
N PRO A 133 -21.82 11.67 -6.85
CA PRO A 133 -21.75 12.84 -7.72
C PRO A 133 -20.41 13.05 -8.43
N PHE A 134 -19.33 12.49 -7.88
CA PHE A 134 -17.98 12.64 -8.44
C PHE A 134 -17.63 11.58 -9.48
N LEU A 135 -18.35 10.45 -9.53
CA LEU A 135 -17.99 9.31 -10.40
C LEU A 135 -18.08 9.64 -11.90
N GLU A 136 -18.85 10.69 -12.26
CA GLU A 136 -19.01 11.16 -13.65
C GLU A 136 -18.13 12.38 -13.97
N ASP A 137 -17.35 12.92 -13.00
CA ASP A 137 -16.43 14.03 -13.26
C ASP A 137 -15.32 13.58 -14.21
N GLU A 138 -15.30 14.16 -15.42
CA GLU A 138 -14.31 13.80 -16.47
C GLU A 138 -12.87 14.15 -16.08
N ARG A 139 -12.65 15.08 -15.15
CA ARG A 139 -11.33 15.41 -14.62
C ARG A 139 -10.87 14.48 -13.52
N LEU A 140 -11.78 13.71 -12.90
CA LEU A 140 -11.42 12.71 -11.91
C LEU A 140 -10.84 11.48 -12.62
N LYS A 141 -9.55 11.17 -12.40
CA LYS A 141 -8.83 10.06 -13.03
C LYS A 141 -8.52 8.92 -12.11
N LEU A 142 -8.34 9.21 -10.81
CA LEU A 142 -7.95 8.23 -9.81
C LEU A 142 -8.86 8.29 -8.60
N ILE A 143 -9.25 7.13 -8.09
CA ILE A 143 -9.86 6.98 -6.75
C ILE A 143 -8.98 6.02 -5.95
N PHE A 144 -8.48 6.47 -4.79
CA PHE A 144 -7.73 5.62 -3.86
C PHE A 144 -8.62 5.13 -2.74
N ILE A 145 -8.65 3.82 -2.53
CA ILE A 145 -9.38 3.14 -1.45
C ILE A 145 -8.36 2.33 -0.65
N CYS A 146 -8.30 2.53 0.66
CA CYS A 146 -7.44 1.76 1.56
C CYS A 146 -8.29 0.74 2.34
N SER A 147 -8.02 -0.55 2.16
CA SER A 147 -8.80 -1.61 2.84
C SER A 147 -7.92 -2.85 3.11
N PRO A 148 -7.63 -3.15 4.38
CA PRO A 148 -7.95 -2.42 5.61
C PRO A 148 -7.40 -1.01 5.66
N ASN A 149 -8.21 -0.06 6.19
CA ASN A 149 -7.86 1.36 6.15
C ASN A 149 -6.83 1.75 7.22
N ASN A 150 -5.97 2.67 6.89
CA ASN A 150 -5.03 3.32 7.80
C ASN A 150 -5.40 4.81 7.92
N PRO A 151 -5.81 5.32 9.13
CA PRO A 151 -5.47 4.78 10.44
C PRO A 151 -6.60 4.03 11.19
N THR A 152 -7.75 3.80 10.59
CA THR A 152 -8.94 3.31 11.30
C THR A 152 -8.91 1.80 11.57
N GLY A 153 -8.21 1.02 10.74
CA GLY A 153 -7.97 -0.40 10.91
C GLY A 153 -9.05 -1.32 10.33
N ASN A 154 -10.22 -0.81 10.02
CA ASN A 154 -11.33 -1.59 9.47
C ASN A 154 -11.13 -1.89 7.97
N SER A 155 -11.68 -3.01 7.52
CA SER A 155 -11.89 -3.28 6.09
C SER A 155 -13.16 -2.58 5.62
N MET A 156 -13.10 -1.97 4.43
CA MET A 156 -14.27 -1.41 3.75
C MET A 156 -15.24 -2.51 3.29
N ASP A 157 -16.50 -2.17 3.12
CA ASP A 157 -17.50 -3.09 2.55
C ASP A 157 -17.16 -3.44 1.10
N PRO A 158 -17.00 -4.74 0.75
CA PRO A 158 -16.63 -5.14 -0.60
C PRO A 158 -17.64 -4.71 -1.67
N GLY A 159 -18.93 -4.66 -1.33
CA GLY A 159 -19.98 -4.23 -2.25
C GLY A 159 -19.87 -2.73 -2.57
N ARG A 160 -19.49 -1.90 -1.58
CA ARG A 160 -19.23 -0.47 -1.78
C ARG A 160 -17.99 -0.25 -2.65
N ILE A 161 -16.92 -1.05 -2.45
CA ILE A 161 -15.73 -1.02 -3.31
C ILE A 161 -16.11 -1.39 -4.75
N GLU A 162 -16.85 -2.49 -4.95
CA GLU A 162 -17.29 -2.92 -6.28
C GLU A 162 -18.22 -1.92 -6.95
N PHE A 163 -19.09 -1.27 -6.18
CA PHE A 163 -19.94 -0.20 -6.71
C PHE A 163 -19.10 0.90 -7.36
N ILE A 164 -18.05 1.36 -6.67
CA ILE A 164 -17.14 2.38 -7.22
C ILE A 164 -16.43 1.86 -8.47
N ILE A 165 -15.83 0.65 -8.43
CA ILE A 165 -15.12 0.09 -9.58
C ILE A 165 -16.02 0.03 -10.83
N ARG A 166 -17.28 -0.39 -10.67
CA ARG A 166 -18.22 -0.55 -11.78
C ARG A 166 -18.75 0.78 -12.34
N ASN A 167 -18.90 1.79 -11.49
CA ASN A 167 -19.54 3.05 -11.88
C ASN A 167 -18.54 4.17 -12.15
N PHE A 168 -17.26 3.98 -11.86
CA PHE A 168 -16.23 4.96 -12.13
C PHE A 168 -15.57 4.72 -13.49
N ARG A 169 -15.44 5.77 -14.29
CA ARG A 169 -14.80 5.69 -15.61
C ARG A 169 -13.27 5.70 -15.56
N GLY A 170 -12.68 6.26 -14.51
CA GLY A 170 -11.24 6.30 -14.28
C GLY A 170 -10.70 5.04 -13.64
N VAL A 171 -9.53 5.11 -13.03
CA VAL A 171 -8.83 3.97 -12.41
C VAL A 171 -9.06 3.98 -10.89
N VAL A 172 -9.47 2.85 -10.34
CA VAL A 172 -9.56 2.61 -8.90
C VAL A 172 -8.29 1.92 -8.43
N VAL A 173 -7.63 2.53 -7.45
CA VAL A 173 -6.43 1.99 -6.80
C VAL A 173 -6.84 1.52 -5.41
N LEU A 174 -6.91 0.22 -5.23
CA LEU A 174 -7.24 -0.42 -3.95
C LEU A 174 -5.96 -0.79 -3.22
N ASP A 175 -5.71 -0.12 -2.10
CA ASP A 175 -4.52 -0.36 -1.26
C ASP A 175 -4.85 -1.45 -0.22
N GLU A 176 -4.31 -2.62 -0.45
CA GLU A 176 -4.41 -3.81 0.39
C GLU A 176 -3.13 -4.06 1.21
N ALA A 177 -2.40 -3.02 1.61
CA ALA A 177 -1.16 -3.18 2.37
C ALA A 177 -1.32 -3.99 3.67
N TYR A 178 -2.53 -4.11 4.19
CA TYR A 178 -2.85 -4.84 5.42
C TYR A 178 -3.76 -6.06 5.20
N ALA A 179 -4.03 -6.46 3.96
CA ALA A 179 -4.97 -7.53 3.64
C ALA A 179 -4.63 -8.88 4.29
N ASP A 180 -3.34 -9.20 4.42
CA ASP A 180 -2.88 -10.45 5.05
C ASP A 180 -3.32 -10.62 6.53
N PHE A 181 -3.75 -9.52 7.20
CA PHE A 181 -4.25 -9.54 8.58
C PHE A 181 -5.78 -9.61 8.69
N SER A 182 -6.51 -9.47 7.57
CA SER A 182 -7.96 -9.26 7.59
C SER A 182 -8.78 -10.56 7.60
N GLY A 183 -8.23 -11.64 7.08
CA GLY A 183 -8.99 -12.88 6.83
C GLY A 183 -10.06 -12.74 5.74
N ARG A 184 -10.10 -11.63 4.99
CA ARG A 184 -11.01 -11.42 3.86
C ARG A 184 -10.33 -11.80 2.54
N HIS A 185 -11.12 -12.14 1.52
CA HIS A 185 -10.62 -12.35 0.17
C HIS A 185 -10.06 -11.07 -0.42
N SER A 186 -8.89 -11.16 -1.03
CA SER A 186 -8.25 -10.04 -1.72
C SER A 186 -8.90 -9.77 -3.07
N PHE A 187 -8.96 -8.52 -3.46
CA PHE A 187 -9.42 -8.12 -4.80
C PHE A 187 -8.44 -8.47 -5.92
N ILE A 188 -7.24 -8.99 -5.61
CA ILE A 188 -6.37 -9.55 -6.65
C ILE A 188 -7.05 -10.66 -7.46
N GLU A 189 -7.98 -11.41 -6.87
CA GLU A 189 -8.78 -12.42 -7.55
C GLU A 189 -9.73 -11.82 -8.62
N LYS A 190 -9.96 -10.50 -8.59
CA LYS A 190 -10.91 -9.79 -9.44
C LYS A 190 -10.25 -8.91 -10.52
N ILE A 191 -8.91 -8.84 -10.58
CA ILE A 191 -8.22 -7.99 -11.57
C ILE A 191 -8.52 -8.39 -13.03
N GLY A 192 -8.86 -9.66 -13.27
CA GLY A 192 -9.31 -10.13 -14.59
C GLY A 192 -10.75 -9.77 -14.94
N LEU A 193 -11.54 -9.29 -13.97
CA LEU A 193 -12.94 -8.88 -14.16
C LEU A 193 -13.08 -7.37 -14.40
N TYR A 194 -12.08 -6.58 -13.97
CA TYR A 194 -12.15 -5.12 -13.99
C TYR A 194 -10.88 -4.56 -14.63
N ASP A 195 -11.03 -3.99 -15.81
CA ASP A 195 -9.94 -3.38 -16.59
C ASP A 195 -9.48 -2.01 -16.06
N ASN A 196 -10.14 -1.48 -15.03
CA ASN A 196 -9.82 -0.23 -14.36
C ASN A 196 -9.39 -0.39 -12.89
N LEU A 197 -9.07 -1.61 -12.44
CA LEU A 197 -8.66 -1.90 -11.07
C LEU A 197 -7.15 -2.11 -10.99
N ILE A 198 -6.52 -1.42 -10.03
CA ILE A 198 -5.16 -1.69 -9.55
C ILE A 198 -5.27 -2.08 -8.08
N VAL A 199 -4.75 -3.24 -7.71
CA VAL A 199 -4.63 -3.65 -6.30
C VAL A 199 -3.18 -3.54 -5.88
N MET A 200 -2.92 -2.82 -4.78
CA MET A 200 -1.57 -2.67 -4.22
C MET A 200 -1.39 -3.53 -2.98
N GLN A 201 -0.25 -4.19 -2.88
CA GLN A 201 0.19 -4.90 -1.68
C GLN A 201 1.66 -4.57 -1.40
N THR A 202 2.20 -4.98 -0.23
CA THR A 202 3.56 -4.61 0.17
C THR A 202 4.24 -5.68 1.01
N PHE A 203 5.56 -5.80 0.84
CA PHE A 203 6.41 -6.60 1.75
C PHE A 203 6.63 -5.92 3.12
N SER A 204 6.27 -4.66 3.26
CA SER A 204 6.56 -3.87 4.47
C SER A 204 5.79 -4.29 5.72
N LYS A 205 4.67 -5.03 5.58
CA LYS A 205 3.76 -5.33 6.70
C LYS A 205 3.84 -6.81 7.09
N ALA A 206 2.95 -7.65 6.58
CA ALA A 206 2.91 -9.08 6.95
C ALA A 206 4.21 -9.83 6.62
N MET A 207 4.87 -9.48 5.53
CA MET A 207 6.15 -10.07 5.16
C MET A 207 7.31 -9.67 6.09
N GLY A 208 7.14 -8.63 6.93
CA GLY A 208 8.17 -8.18 7.88
C GLY A 208 9.39 -7.54 7.25
N MET A 209 9.27 -6.96 6.05
CA MET A 209 10.38 -6.47 5.24
C MET A 209 10.30 -4.97 4.92
N ALA A 210 9.91 -4.15 5.90
CA ALA A 210 9.76 -2.71 5.69
C ALA A 210 11.03 -2.02 5.14
N ALA A 211 12.21 -2.49 5.58
CA ALA A 211 13.50 -1.95 5.15
C ALA A 211 13.89 -2.33 3.71
N ALA A 212 13.34 -3.43 3.17
CA ALA A 212 13.64 -3.89 1.81
C ALA A 212 12.97 -3.03 0.72
N ARG A 213 11.97 -2.21 1.08
CA ARG A 213 11.29 -1.31 0.16
C ARG A 213 10.76 -2.03 -1.09
N VAL A 214 10.01 -3.11 -0.92
CA VAL A 214 9.35 -3.83 -2.02
C VAL A 214 7.84 -3.69 -1.91
N GLY A 215 7.22 -3.14 -2.94
CA GLY A 215 5.78 -3.03 -3.11
C GLY A 215 5.33 -3.76 -4.37
N MET A 216 4.05 -4.07 -4.44
CA MET A 216 3.45 -4.81 -5.56
C MET A 216 2.21 -4.07 -6.06
N ALA A 217 2.00 -4.06 -7.37
CA ALA A 217 0.73 -3.73 -7.99
C ALA A 217 0.26 -4.89 -8.86
N PHE A 218 -1.01 -5.21 -8.74
CA PHE A 218 -1.69 -6.23 -9.52
C PHE A 218 -2.78 -5.55 -10.35
N ALA A 219 -2.72 -5.71 -11.66
CA ALA A 219 -3.69 -5.13 -12.58
C ALA A 219 -3.67 -5.85 -13.93
N SER A 220 -4.55 -5.46 -14.85
CA SER A 220 -4.50 -5.96 -16.22
C SER A 220 -3.17 -5.62 -16.91
N PRO A 221 -2.67 -6.46 -17.83
CA PRO A 221 -1.46 -6.16 -18.60
C PRO A 221 -1.55 -4.83 -19.35
N ASP A 222 -2.74 -4.44 -19.76
CA ASP A 222 -3.01 -3.16 -20.43
C ASP A 222 -2.73 -1.93 -19.56
N ILE A 223 -2.94 -2.04 -18.26
CA ILE A 223 -2.52 -1.01 -17.28
C ILE A 223 -1.02 -1.10 -17.04
N LEU A 224 -0.51 -2.29 -16.72
CA LEU A 224 0.86 -2.46 -16.26
C LEU A 224 1.92 -2.15 -17.33
N LYS A 225 1.60 -2.28 -18.63
CA LYS A 225 2.50 -1.84 -19.70
C LYS A 225 2.96 -0.38 -19.55
N TYR A 226 2.12 0.49 -18.97
CA TYR A 226 2.48 1.89 -18.72
C TYR A 226 3.35 2.07 -17.48
N PHE A 227 3.18 1.25 -16.46
CA PHE A 227 4.09 1.21 -15.31
C PHE A 227 5.51 0.82 -15.74
N PHE A 228 5.64 -0.26 -16.50
CA PHE A 228 6.94 -0.67 -17.06
C PHE A 228 7.56 0.38 -17.99
N ARG A 229 6.73 1.16 -18.69
CA ARG A 229 7.19 2.21 -19.60
C ARG A 229 7.83 3.39 -18.90
N ILE A 230 7.34 3.80 -17.71
CA ILE A 230 7.78 5.03 -17.03
C ILE A 230 8.55 4.82 -15.74
N LYS A 231 8.58 3.61 -15.20
CA LYS A 231 9.39 3.34 -14.01
C LYS A 231 10.88 3.59 -14.29
N PRO A 232 11.69 3.98 -13.29
CA PRO A 232 13.15 3.91 -13.43
C PRO A 232 13.57 2.50 -13.85
N PRO A 233 14.52 2.33 -14.78
CA PRO A 233 14.90 1.00 -15.29
C PRO A 233 15.22 0.01 -14.17
N TYR A 234 16.02 0.42 -13.20
CA TYR A 234 16.54 -0.40 -12.09
C TYR A 234 15.95 0.01 -10.75
N ASN A 235 14.61 0.12 -10.67
CA ASN A 235 13.89 0.66 -9.52
C ASN A 235 14.01 -0.15 -8.23
N ILE A 236 14.36 -1.44 -8.29
CA ILE A 236 14.59 -2.30 -7.13
C ILE A 236 16.01 -2.88 -7.20
N SER A 237 16.81 -2.63 -6.18
CA SER A 237 18.21 -3.10 -6.13
C SER A 237 18.32 -4.64 -6.07
N THR A 238 19.45 -5.19 -6.50
CA THR A 238 19.76 -6.62 -6.35
C THR A 238 19.58 -7.11 -4.92
N LEU A 239 20.08 -6.37 -3.93
CA LEU A 239 19.97 -6.73 -2.51
C LEU A 239 18.52 -6.86 -2.06
N ASN A 240 17.65 -5.96 -2.50
CA ASN A 240 16.24 -5.97 -2.13
C ASN A 240 15.49 -7.11 -2.84
N GLN A 241 15.81 -7.39 -4.10
CA GLN A 241 15.25 -8.52 -4.85
C GLN A 241 15.65 -9.85 -4.20
N GLU A 242 16.93 -10.05 -3.89
CA GLU A 242 17.45 -11.26 -3.25
C GLU A 242 16.84 -11.48 -1.86
N ALA A 243 16.79 -10.42 -1.03
CA ALA A 243 16.18 -10.50 0.29
C ALA A 243 14.68 -10.88 0.22
N ALA A 244 13.94 -10.31 -0.74
CA ALA A 244 12.53 -10.65 -0.96
C ALA A 244 12.37 -12.10 -1.45
N LEU A 245 13.20 -12.56 -2.39
CA LEU A 245 13.22 -13.94 -2.86
C LEU A 245 13.51 -14.92 -1.72
N GLN A 246 14.52 -14.62 -0.90
CA GLN A 246 14.86 -15.46 0.26
C GLN A 246 13.67 -15.54 1.24
N ARG A 247 12.97 -14.43 1.47
CA ARG A 247 11.79 -14.40 2.35
C ARG A 247 10.65 -15.26 1.82
N LEU A 248 10.46 -15.31 0.50
CA LEU A 248 9.39 -16.10 -0.13
C LEU A 248 9.69 -17.60 -0.18
N ARG A 249 10.96 -18.02 -0.16
CA ARG A 249 11.34 -19.46 -0.20
C ARG A 249 10.80 -20.27 0.97
N ASP A 250 10.64 -19.65 2.13
CA ASP A 250 9.96 -20.27 3.27
C ASP A 250 8.84 -19.35 3.76
N PHE A 251 7.64 -19.58 3.25
CA PHE A 251 6.46 -18.77 3.55
C PHE A 251 5.78 -19.16 4.88
N ARG A 252 6.01 -20.37 5.41
CA ARG A 252 5.35 -20.84 6.63
C ARG A 252 5.62 -19.96 7.86
N PRO A 253 6.85 -19.49 8.13
CA PRO A 253 7.08 -18.55 9.23
C PRO A 253 6.30 -17.24 9.08
N ILE A 254 6.05 -16.76 7.86
CA ILE A 254 5.27 -15.54 7.61
C ILE A 254 3.83 -15.74 8.08
N THR A 255 3.21 -16.85 7.70
CA THR A 255 1.85 -17.19 8.14
C THR A 255 1.76 -17.26 9.65
N VAL A 256 2.67 -18.00 10.31
CA VAL A 256 2.70 -18.14 11.78
C VAL A 256 2.89 -16.78 12.47
N GLN A 257 3.78 -15.92 11.93
CA GLN A 257 4.01 -14.58 12.47
C GLN A 257 2.78 -13.70 12.30
N THR A 258 2.11 -13.77 11.16
CA THR A 258 0.87 -13.03 10.88
C THR A 258 -0.25 -13.45 11.83
N ASP A 259 -0.45 -14.76 12.03
CA ASP A 259 -1.43 -15.30 12.98
C ASP A 259 -1.13 -14.86 14.42
N THR A 260 0.15 -14.85 14.79
CA THR A 260 0.59 -14.36 16.10
C THR A 260 0.24 -12.89 16.29
N LEU A 261 0.49 -12.05 15.28
CA LEU A 261 0.16 -10.62 15.32
C LEU A 261 -1.35 -10.39 15.38
N ILE A 262 -2.14 -11.19 14.68
CA ILE A 262 -3.62 -11.14 14.74
C ILE A 262 -4.09 -11.49 16.16
N ALA A 263 -3.56 -12.55 16.76
CA ALA A 263 -3.88 -12.94 18.13
C ALA A 263 -3.47 -11.86 19.15
N GLU A 264 -2.27 -11.30 19.03
CA GLU A 264 -1.78 -10.23 19.89
C GLU A 264 -2.58 -8.93 19.70
N ARG A 265 -3.00 -8.59 18.50
CA ARG A 265 -3.90 -7.44 18.25
C ARG A 265 -5.22 -7.62 19.00
N ARG A 266 -5.84 -8.81 18.93
CA ARG A 266 -7.10 -9.10 19.65
C ARG A 266 -6.90 -8.98 21.15
N ARG A 267 -5.87 -9.62 21.68
CA ARG A 267 -5.53 -9.54 23.11
C ARG A 267 -5.25 -8.10 23.56
N LEU A 268 -4.53 -7.34 22.75
CA LEU A 268 -4.23 -5.93 23.05
C LEU A 268 -5.52 -5.10 23.09
N ALA A 269 -6.43 -5.29 22.14
CA ALA A 269 -7.72 -4.59 22.10
C ALA A 269 -8.56 -4.87 23.36
N GLU A 270 -8.64 -6.15 23.78
CA GLU A 270 -9.37 -6.56 24.99
C GLU A 270 -8.80 -5.91 26.26
N LYS A 271 -7.47 -5.86 26.37
CA LYS A 271 -6.81 -5.28 27.57
C LYS A 271 -6.86 -3.76 27.61
N LEU A 272 -6.79 -3.10 26.45
CA LEU A 272 -6.84 -1.63 26.37
C LEU A 272 -8.17 -1.06 26.89
N VAL A 273 -9.28 -1.74 26.68
CA VAL A 273 -10.61 -1.29 27.14
C VAL A 273 -10.67 -1.16 28.66
N ALA A 274 -9.87 -1.92 29.40
CA ALA A 274 -9.83 -1.87 30.87
C ALA A 274 -8.95 -0.73 31.43
N ILE A 275 -8.22 -0.02 30.60
CA ILE A 275 -7.30 1.04 31.04
C ILE A 275 -8.08 2.38 31.20
N PRO A 276 -8.03 3.03 32.36
CA PRO A 276 -8.89 4.19 32.65
C PRO A 276 -8.76 5.39 31.71
N VAL A 277 -7.59 5.56 31.08
CA VAL A 277 -7.34 6.65 30.13
C VAL A 277 -7.90 6.36 28.74
N VAL A 278 -8.26 5.10 28.44
CA VAL A 278 -8.81 4.66 27.16
C VAL A 278 -10.33 4.84 27.15
N GLU A 279 -10.85 5.57 26.18
CA GLU A 279 -12.29 5.81 26.00
C GLU A 279 -12.93 4.84 25.02
N LYS A 280 -12.22 4.48 23.93
CA LYS A 280 -12.73 3.60 22.90
C LYS A 280 -11.58 2.90 22.15
N VAL A 281 -11.79 1.65 21.81
CA VAL A 281 -10.94 0.88 20.89
C VAL A 281 -11.81 0.44 19.72
N TRP A 282 -11.41 0.77 18.50
CA TRP A 282 -12.14 0.33 17.31
C TRP A 282 -11.71 -1.08 16.89
N PRO A 283 -12.64 -1.89 16.34
CA PRO A 283 -12.29 -3.13 15.68
C PRO A 283 -11.29 -2.89 14.56
N SER A 284 -10.39 -3.85 14.34
CA SER A 284 -9.37 -3.72 13.30
C SER A 284 -9.12 -5.05 12.58
N ASP A 285 -8.94 -4.94 11.28
CA ASP A 285 -8.50 -5.99 10.35
C ASP A 285 -7.03 -5.78 9.90
N ALA A 286 -6.35 -4.74 10.43
CA ALA A 286 -4.94 -4.45 10.17
C ALA A 286 -4.03 -4.99 11.29
N ASN A 287 -2.75 -4.67 11.30
CA ASN A 287 -1.82 -5.02 12.37
C ASN A 287 -1.69 -3.92 13.44
N PHE A 288 -2.69 -3.07 13.58
CA PHE A 288 -2.73 -1.97 14.56
C PHE A 288 -4.16 -1.72 15.03
N LEU A 289 -4.31 -0.92 16.06
CA LEU A 289 -5.58 -0.47 16.62
C LEU A 289 -5.68 1.06 16.56
N LEU A 290 -6.87 1.56 16.27
CA LEU A 290 -7.23 2.95 16.54
C LEU A 290 -7.81 3.01 17.97
N VAL A 291 -7.26 3.88 18.82
CA VAL A 291 -7.60 3.97 20.23
C VAL A 291 -7.88 5.41 20.58
N LYS A 292 -9.07 5.71 21.09
CA LYS A 292 -9.40 7.02 21.64
C LYS A 292 -9.03 7.07 23.11
N VAL A 293 -8.35 8.12 23.51
CA VAL A 293 -7.92 8.36 24.88
C VAL A 293 -8.35 9.77 25.31
N ARG A 294 -8.41 10.02 26.62
CA ARG A 294 -8.86 11.32 27.19
C ARG A 294 -8.10 12.52 26.65
N ASP A 295 -6.78 12.41 26.62
CA ASP A 295 -5.87 13.43 26.10
C ASP A 295 -4.74 12.75 25.34
N ALA A 296 -4.89 12.68 24.04
CA ALA A 296 -3.97 11.95 23.18
C ALA A 296 -2.58 12.58 23.12
N ASP A 297 -2.48 13.90 23.25
CA ASP A 297 -1.17 14.60 23.22
C ASP A 297 -0.41 14.30 24.50
N THR A 298 -1.05 14.45 25.66
CA THR A 298 -0.43 14.09 26.95
C THR A 298 -0.07 12.60 27.06
N VAL A 299 -0.97 11.70 26.59
CA VAL A 299 -0.67 10.25 26.57
C VAL A 299 0.50 9.94 25.66
N TYR A 300 0.53 10.53 24.47
CA TYR A 300 1.62 10.37 23.51
C TYR A 300 2.96 10.81 24.10
N ASP A 301 3.01 12.00 24.72
CA ASP A 301 4.24 12.55 25.34
C ASP A 301 4.73 11.67 26.50
N LYS A 302 3.81 11.21 27.36
CA LYS A 302 4.16 10.31 28.49
C LYS A 302 4.68 8.95 27.99
N LEU A 303 4.11 8.37 26.94
CA LEU A 303 4.60 7.13 26.32
C LEU A 303 5.97 7.32 25.68
N THR A 304 6.14 8.40 24.92
CA THR A 304 7.41 8.74 24.25
C THR A 304 8.52 8.96 25.28
N GLY A 305 8.23 9.65 26.38
CA GLY A 305 9.18 9.83 27.52
C GLY A 305 9.58 8.51 28.18
N ARG A 306 8.85 7.42 27.94
CA ARG A 306 9.14 6.04 28.39
C ARG A 306 9.68 5.13 27.32
N ASN A 307 10.10 5.71 26.19
CA ASN A 307 10.60 5.00 25.00
C ASN A 307 9.55 4.02 24.38
N ILE A 308 8.27 4.39 24.42
CA ILE A 308 7.20 3.69 23.74
C ILE A 308 6.63 4.61 22.67
N ILE A 309 6.92 4.29 21.41
CA ILE A 309 6.57 5.15 20.30
C ILE A 309 5.30 4.63 19.61
N VAL A 310 4.23 5.39 19.74
CA VAL A 310 2.96 5.18 19.04
C VAL A 310 2.74 6.29 18.02
N ARG A 311 1.63 6.31 17.30
CA ARG A 311 1.34 7.40 16.39
C ARG A 311 0.16 8.22 16.88
N ASN A 312 0.41 9.49 17.18
CA ASN A 312 -0.67 10.45 17.48
C ASN A 312 -1.41 10.80 16.18
N ARG A 313 -2.74 10.64 16.19
CA ARG A 313 -3.64 10.91 15.08
C ARG A 313 -4.71 11.95 15.41
N SER A 314 -4.54 12.69 16.51
CA SER A 314 -5.51 13.69 17.01
C SER A 314 -5.82 14.78 15.99
N ARG A 315 -4.89 15.10 15.09
CA ARG A 315 -5.11 16.08 14.01
C ARG A 315 -6.12 15.59 12.96
N GLU A 316 -6.29 14.28 12.83
CA GLU A 316 -7.15 13.64 11.82
C GLU A 316 -8.42 13.09 12.46
N ILE A 317 -8.27 12.48 13.65
CA ILE A 317 -9.37 11.90 14.44
C ILE A 317 -9.14 12.32 15.89
N ALA A 318 -9.95 13.27 16.36
CA ALA A 318 -9.79 13.90 17.67
C ALA A 318 -9.63 12.88 18.82
N GLY A 319 -8.59 13.06 19.64
CA GLY A 319 -8.28 12.23 20.80
C GLY A 319 -7.76 10.82 20.47
N CYS A 320 -7.32 10.56 19.23
CA CYS A 320 -6.97 9.20 18.82
C CYS A 320 -5.46 8.98 18.66
N LEU A 321 -5.04 7.80 19.11
CA LEU A 321 -3.73 7.20 18.85
C LEU A 321 -3.88 5.99 17.96
N ARG A 322 -2.92 5.77 17.04
CA ARG A 322 -2.78 4.49 16.33
C ARG A 322 -1.65 3.69 16.97
N ILE A 323 -1.97 2.49 17.46
CA ILE A 323 -1.07 1.60 18.19
C ILE A 323 -0.87 0.34 17.38
N THR A 324 0.37 0.08 16.93
CA THR A 324 0.71 -1.17 16.22
C THR A 324 0.78 -2.31 17.23
N ALA A 325 0.21 -3.46 16.89
CA ALA A 325 0.39 -4.68 17.65
C ALA A 325 1.84 -5.20 17.47
N GLY A 326 2.58 -5.23 18.54
CA GLY A 326 3.94 -5.78 18.61
C GLY A 326 3.95 -7.22 19.09
N THR A 327 5.13 -7.68 19.51
CA THR A 327 5.28 -8.92 20.28
C THR A 327 4.55 -8.84 21.60
N ARG A 328 4.30 -10.01 22.23
CA ARG A 328 3.64 -10.08 23.53
C ARG A 328 4.31 -9.18 24.59
N GLY A 329 5.65 -9.24 24.68
CA GLY A 329 6.40 -8.43 25.64
C GLY A 329 6.32 -6.93 25.37
N GLU A 330 6.34 -6.50 24.10
CA GLU A 330 6.15 -5.09 23.73
C GLU A 330 4.73 -4.62 24.09
N ASN A 331 3.72 -5.42 23.78
CA ASN A 331 2.33 -5.10 24.11
C ASN A 331 2.10 -5.06 25.64
N ASP A 332 2.67 -5.98 26.40
CA ASP A 332 2.56 -5.99 27.87
C ASP A 332 3.21 -4.74 28.49
N ARG A 333 4.40 -4.36 27.99
CA ARG A 333 5.04 -3.11 28.42
C ARG A 333 4.20 -1.87 28.09
N LEU A 334 3.61 -1.81 26.92
CA LEU A 334 2.70 -0.72 26.54
C LEU A 334 1.51 -0.63 27.51
N LEU A 335 0.86 -1.76 27.80
CA LEU A 335 -0.30 -1.84 28.70
C LEU A 335 0.06 -1.39 30.12
N ASP A 336 1.20 -1.86 30.64
CA ASP A 336 1.70 -1.48 31.98
C ASP A 336 1.98 0.03 32.08
N GLU A 337 2.58 0.61 31.05
CA GLU A 337 2.90 2.04 31.05
C GLU A 337 1.65 2.92 30.83
N LEU A 338 0.70 2.48 29.99
CA LEU A 338 -0.60 3.16 29.86
C LEU A 338 -1.39 3.13 31.16
N GLY A 339 -1.38 2.00 31.88
CA GLY A 339 -2.07 1.86 33.17
C GLY A 339 -1.56 2.79 34.26
N LYS A 340 -0.31 3.28 34.17
CA LYS A 340 0.30 4.25 35.09
C LYS A 340 -0.01 5.72 34.75
N ILE A 341 -0.70 5.96 33.62
CA ILE A 341 -1.02 7.32 33.18
C ILE A 341 -2.30 7.78 33.85
N ASN A 342 -2.16 8.75 34.72
CA ASN A 342 -3.25 9.48 35.37
C ASN A 342 -3.38 10.85 34.69
N ILE A 343 -4.60 11.12 34.15
CA ILE A 343 -4.99 12.38 33.49
C ILE A 343 -6.37 12.77 34.00
#